data_cca832ec32b7b1b9234e6b2aef49839e
#
_entry.id   cca832ec32b7b1b9234e6b2aef49839e
#
_cell.length_a   1.000
_cell.length_b   1.000
_cell.length_c   1.000
_cell.angle_alpha   90.00
_cell.angle_beta   90.00
_cell.angle_gamma   90.00
#
_symmetry.space_group_name_H-M   'P 1'
#
loop_
_entity.id
_entity.type
_entity.pdbx_description
1 polymer ?
#
loop_
_entity_poly.entity_id
_entity_poly.type
_entity_poly.pdbx_seq_one_letter_code
_entity_poly.pdbx_strand_id
1 'polypeptide(L)'
;MTLAAWGLCATEVRGDVRESEAQQLHRRGVQCMDVIERPACAITNFEALLELRSGERALHADAMLRLIRLYRAAGDLDGVKPLLRRFWDAGVKRETRGHVPWSVRHLPAEVDVFFNVDIAGVAGAPLLQRVGHDVFEGVFTCDPARRQDLEDERRFERAHRKAAKTGRDYKAILYEELERDQAREARRAADRARGAKGPRGQPTPIVFEATCPVARLLGFDDLAGWQRLAGGMNHHDFARSIAIAQLEGLEPRLARAVEQAQLMEIEPDHWRVPELRYEGDDVDLVRLDVGELVIAPPALADAMLAAKRTRERTLSRTLDGLIARVPRDTAFFLVLGEQAVYDFGLAGLEPAARNVLTALLPRPKGLQIAGLMGDDFGLFTRMPTDNPVKGRMLVSFARSLLDRSDDADDRRFLDGLDIAETKDRRALLASYVLSAAQIESLLLD
;
A
#
# COMPACT_ATOMS: atom_id res chain seq x y z
N MET A 1 63.22 -11.11 -27.29
CA MET A 1 62.22 -10.25 -26.64
C MET A 1 60.90 -10.98 -26.67
N THR A 2 60.59 -11.63 -25.60
CA THR A 2 59.49 -12.57 -25.42
C THR A 2 58.32 -11.84 -24.73
N LEU A 3 57.18 -11.73 -25.44
CA LEU A 3 55.92 -11.26 -24.90
C LEU A 3 55.21 -12.45 -24.23
N ALA A 4 55.11 -12.40 -22.90
CA ALA A 4 54.35 -13.35 -22.13
C ALA A 4 52.87 -12.97 -22.15
N ALA A 5 52.03 -13.83 -22.75
CA ALA A 5 50.57 -13.77 -22.71
C ALA A 5 50.09 -14.26 -21.35
N TRP A 6 49.53 -13.36 -20.57
CA TRP A 6 48.79 -13.70 -19.36
C TRP A 6 47.33 -14.06 -19.75
N GLY A 7 47.08 -15.36 -19.83
CA GLY A 7 45.75 -15.90 -19.91
C GLY A 7 45.07 -15.81 -18.55
N LEU A 8 44.16 -14.86 -18.39
CA LEU A 8 43.22 -14.84 -17.29
C LEU A 8 42.17 -15.93 -17.53
N CYS A 9 42.33 -17.08 -16.88
CA CYS A 9 41.25 -18.04 -16.66
C CYS A 9 40.22 -17.39 -15.70
N ALA A 10 39.19 -16.83 -16.27
CA ALA A 10 37.98 -16.58 -15.52
C ALA A 10 37.32 -17.94 -15.18
N THR A 11 37.66 -18.50 -14.03
CA THR A 11 36.87 -19.58 -13.43
C THR A 11 35.54 -18.95 -13.01
N GLU A 12 34.51 -19.14 -13.86
CA GLU A 12 33.12 -19.03 -13.39
C GLU A 12 32.94 -19.97 -12.22
N VAL A 13 33.01 -19.43 -11.03
CA VAL A 13 32.50 -20.08 -9.83
C VAL A 13 30.98 -20.08 -9.98
N ARG A 14 30.43 -21.06 -10.70
CA ARG A 14 29.04 -21.48 -10.54
C ARG A 14 28.96 -22.15 -9.15
N GLY A 15 28.82 -21.32 -8.13
CA GLY A 15 28.35 -21.80 -6.84
C GLY A 15 26.96 -22.36 -7.06
N ASP A 16 26.79 -23.67 -6.94
CA ASP A 16 25.47 -24.28 -6.74
C ASP A 16 24.85 -23.63 -5.52
N VAL A 17 24.04 -22.61 -5.74
CA VAL A 17 23.20 -22.01 -4.69
C VAL A 17 22.20 -23.10 -4.33
N ARG A 18 22.51 -23.86 -3.29
CA ARG A 18 21.57 -24.87 -2.77
C ARG A 18 20.27 -24.16 -2.46
N GLU A 19 19.20 -24.58 -3.13
CA GLU A 19 17.85 -24.13 -2.88
C GLU A 19 17.52 -24.28 -1.39
N SER A 20 17.02 -23.23 -0.78
CA SER A 20 16.64 -23.25 0.64
C SER A 20 15.47 -24.23 0.88
N GLU A 21 15.31 -24.69 2.11
CA GLU A 21 14.16 -25.52 2.48
C GLU A 21 12.83 -24.79 2.22
N ALA A 22 12.78 -23.49 2.44
CA ALA A 22 11.60 -22.66 2.15
C ALA A 22 11.28 -22.63 0.64
N GLN A 23 12.29 -22.45 -0.21
CA GLN A 23 12.13 -22.52 -1.66
C GLN A 23 11.65 -23.88 -2.13
N GLN A 24 12.18 -24.95 -1.57
CA GLN A 24 11.76 -26.31 -1.90
C GLN A 24 10.30 -26.57 -1.52
N LEU A 25 9.88 -26.19 -0.30
CA LEU A 25 8.50 -26.34 0.14
C LEU A 25 7.55 -25.49 -0.71
N HIS A 26 7.92 -24.26 -1.00
CA HIS A 26 7.15 -23.38 -1.88
C HIS A 26 6.96 -24.01 -3.27
N ARG A 27 8.06 -24.41 -3.92
CA ARG A 27 8.02 -25.05 -5.24
C ARG A 27 7.17 -26.31 -5.25
N ARG A 28 7.29 -27.19 -4.22
CA ARG A 28 6.46 -28.40 -4.10
C ARG A 28 4.97 -28.03 -3.94
N GLY A 29 4.66 -27.04 -3.12
CA GLY A 29 3.30 -26.54 -2.95
C GLY A 29 2.69 -26.05 -4.26
N VAL A 30 3.42 -25.22 -5.00
CA VAL A 30 3.02 -24.73 -6.33
C VAL A 30 2.84 -25.90 -7.31
N GLN A 31 3.79 -26.83 -7.37
CA GLN A 31 3.68 -28.01 -8.23
C GLN A 31 2.45 -28.86 -7.90
N CYS A 32 2.17 -29.08 -6.60
CA CYS A 32 0.97 -29.81 -6.17
C CYS A 32 -0.32 -29.08 -6.56
N MET A 33 -0.33 -27.76 -6.53
CA MET A 33 -1.51 -26.96 -6.85
C MET A 33 -1.74 -26.85 -8.35
N ASP A 34 -0.73 -26.43 -9.11
CA ASP A 34 -0.86 -26.00 -10.49
C ASP A 34 -0.62 -27.12 -11.52
N VAL A 35 0.14 -28.16 -11.15
CA VAL A 35 0.53 -29.24 -12.09
C VAL A 35 -0.15 -30.57 -11.75
N ILE A 36 -0.18 -30.92 -10.45
CA ILE A 36 -0.68 -32.23 -10.00
C ILE A 36 -2.16 -32.13 -9.62
N GLU A 37 -2.68 -30.92 -9.42
CA GLU A 37 -4.07 -30.64 -9.01
C GLU A 37 -4.48 -31.41 -7.74
N ARG A 38 -3.56 -31.47 -6.75
CA ARG A 38 -3.78 -32.09 -5.44
C ARG A 38 -3.79 -31.06 -4.32
N PRO A 39 -4.95 -30.46 -3.99
CA PRO A 39 -5.03 -29.40 -2.97
C PRO A 39 -4.46 -29.80 -1.62
N ALA A 40 -4.70 -31.02 -1.15
CA ALA A 40 -4.18 -31.51 0.14
C ALA A 40 -2.64 -31.53 0.18
N CYS A 41 -1.97 -31.89 -0.93
CA CYS A 41 -0.52 -31.84 -1.03
C CYS A 41 -0.03 -30.40 -0.98
N ALA A 42 -0.68 -29.47 -1.69
CA ALA A 42 -0.33 -28.06 -1.69
C ALA A 42 -0.48 -27.45 -0.29
N ILE A 43 -1.60 -27.71 0.38
CA ILE A 43 -1.85 -27.24 1.76
C ILE A 43 -0.73 -27.70 2.70
N THR A 44 -0.38 -29.00 2.69
CA THR A 44 0.67 -29.54 3.56
C THR A 44 2.02 -28.84 3.35
N ASN A 45 2.42 -28.59 2.09
CA ASN A 45 3.69 -27.93 1.81
C ASN A 45 3.69 -26.44 2.20
N PHE A 46 2.61 -25.72 1.91
CA PHE A 46 2.52 -24.30 2.28
C PHE A 46 2.39 -24.10 3.79
N GLU A 47 1.68 -24.98 4.51
CA GLU A 47 1.64 -24.94 5.98
C GLU A 47 3.02 -25.19 6.58
N ALA A 48 3.75 -26.20 6.07
CA ALA A 48 5.12 -26.45 6.50
C ALA A 48 6.04 -25.26 6.23
N LEU A 49 5.90 -24.61 5.07
CA LEU A 49 6.63 -23.39 4.76
C LEU A 49 6.32 -22.27 5.77
N LEU A 50 5.06 -22.05 6.10
CA LEU A 50 4.70 -21.07 7.10
C LEU A 50 5.24 -21.40 8.51
N GLU A 51 5.49 -22.66 8.86
CA GLU A 51 6.13 -23.06 10.13
C GLU A 51 7.63 -22.76 10.17
N LEU A 52 8.30 -22.69 9.01
CA LEU A 52 9.71 -22.33 8.94
C LEU A 52 9.92 -20.87 9.41
N ARG A 53 10.96 -20.67 10.20
CA ARG A 53 11.44 -19.32 10.56
C ARG A 53 12.46 -18.83 9.54
N SER A 54 12.17 -19.01 8.25
CA SER A 54 13.04 -18.51 7.20
C SER A 54 12.91 -16.99 7.07
N GLY A 55 13.97 -16.33 6.58
CA GLY A 55 13.93 -14.89 6.26
C GLY A 55 13.24 -14.58 4.94
N GLU A 56 12.72 -15.59 4.24
CA GLU A 56 12.17 -15.48 2.87
C GLU A 56 10.72 -15.01 2.88
N ARG A 57 10.53 -13.71 3.12
CA ARG A 57 9.24 -13.07 3.34
C ARG A 57 8.28 -13.21 2.18
N ALA A 58 8.79 -13.03 0.95
CA ALA A 58 7.98 -13.12 -0.27
C ALA A 58 7.34 -14.51 -0.41
N LEU A 59 8.08 -15.57 -0.12
CA LEU A 59 7.56 -16.94 -0.16
C LEU A 59 6.49 -17.19 0.92
N HIS A 60 6.67 -16.63 2.12
CA HIS A 60 5.66 -16.71 3.17
C HIS A 60 4.38 -15.96 2.80
N ALA A 61 4.50 -14.78 2.20
CA ALA A 61 3.35 -14.01 1.73
C ALA A 61 2.57 -14.76 0.65
N ASP A 62 3.26 -15.28 -0.35
CA ASP A 62 2.64 -16.08 -1.43
C ASP A 62 1.98 -17.35 -0.89
N ALA A 63 2.68 -18.11 -0.04
CA ALA A 63 2.12 -19.31 0.58
C ALA A 63 0.84 -19.02 1.37
N MET A 64 0.80 -17.90 2.10
CA MET A 64 -0.39 -17.50 2.84
C MET A 64 -1.58 -17.18 1.92
N LEU A 65 -1.34 -16.43 0.85
CA LEU A 65 -2.38 -16.10 -0.13
C LEU A 65 -2.93 -17.35 -0.81
N ARG A 66 -2.05 -18.28 -1.22
CA ARG A 66 -2.43 -19.56 -1.84
C ARG A 66 -3.21 -20.46 -0.88
N LEU A 67 -2.80 -20.54 0.40
CA LEU A 67 -3.55 -21.30 1.41
C LEU A 67 -4.96 -20.76 1.62
N ILE A 68 -5.14 -19.45 1.71
CA ILE A 68 -6.46 -18.84 1.84
C ILE A 68 -7.33 -19.24 0.64
N ARG A 69 -6.79 -19.18 -0.58
CA ARG A 69 -7.52 -19.60 -1.78
C ARG A 69 -7.89 -21.08 -1.76
N LEU A 70 -6.96 -21.94 -1.37
CA LEU A 70 -7.18 -23.40 -1.30
C LEU A 70 -8.26 -23.77 -0.27
N TYR A 71 -8.23 -23.18 0.92
CA TYR A 71 -9.26 -23.40 1.95
C TYR A 71 -10.63 -22.90 1.50
N ARG A 72 -10.68 -21.73 0.82
CA ARG A 72 -11.93 -21.20 0.25
C ARG A 72 -12.48 -22.09 -0.85
N ALA A 73 -11.64 -22.54 -1.78
CA ALA A 73 -12.06 -23.47 -2.84
C ALA A 73 -12.60 -24.79 -2.29
N ALA A 74 -12.09 -25.24 -1.14
CA ALA A 74 -12.58 -26.40 -0.41
C ALA A 74 -13.83 -26.12 0.44
N GLY A 75 -14.30 -24.87 0.55
CA GLY A 75 -15.39 -24.47 1.45
C GLY A 75 -15.01 -24.49 2.94
N ASP A 76 -13.72 -24.64 3.25
CA ASP A 76 -13.20 -24.68 4.62
C ASP A 76 -12.84 -23.27 5.12
N LEU A 77 -13.88 -22.48 5.43
CA LEU A 77 -13.70 -21.16 6.00
C LEU A 77 -13.11 -21.18 7.42
N ASP A 78 -13.19 -22.32 8.12
CA ASP A 78 -12.58 -22.48 9.44
C ASP A 78 -11.05 -22.62 9.33
N GLY A 79 -10.53 -23.17 8.25
CA GLY A 79 -9.09 -23.21 7.94
C GLY A 79 -8.48 -21.82 7.68
N VAL A 80 -9.26 -20.86 7.17
CA VAL A 80 -8.79 -19.48 6.93
C VAL A 80 -8.57 -18.70 8.23
N LYS A 81 -9.42 -18.88 9.24
CA LYS A 81 -9.36 -18.11 10.50
C LYS A 81 -8.00 -18.21 11.24
N PRO A 82 -7.37 -19.40 11.36
CA PRO A 82 -6.02 -19.51 11.92
C PRO A 82 -4.97 -18.73 11.14
N LEU A 83 -5.06 -18.70 9.81
CA LEU A 83 -4.13 -17.95 8.96
C LEU A 83 -4.21 -16.46 9.20
N LEU A 84 -5.43 -15.89 9.30
CA LEU A 84 -5.63 -14.48 9.63
C LEU A 84 -5.05 -14.11 11.00
N ARG A 85 -5.30 -14.95 12.00
CA ARG A 85 -4.73 -14.76 13.33
C ARG A 85 -3.21 -14.79 13.30
N ARG A 86 -2.64 -15.78 12.59
CA ARG A 86 -1.20 -15.93 12.44
C ARG A 86 -0.57 -14.72 11.76
N PHE A 87 -1.18 -14.19 10.70
CA PHE A 87 -0.72 -12.99 10.01
C PHE A 87 -0.56 -11.81 10.98
N TRP A 88 -1.59 -11.51 11.76
CA TRP A 88 -1.55 -10.40 12.70
C TRP A 88 -0.72 -10.68 13.97
N ASP A 89 -0.65 -11.92 14.44
CA ASP A 89 0.17 -12.33 15.58
C ASP A 89 1.67 -12.26 15.25
N ALA A 90 2.06 -12.42 13.99
CA ALA A 90 3.45 -12.27 13.55
C ALA A 90 3.98 -10.84 13.75
N GLY A 91 3.10 -9.82 13.62
CA GLY A 91 3.43 -8.42 13.91
C GLY A 91 3.73 -8.13 15.39
N VAL A 92 3.14 -8.90 16.31
CA VAL A 92 3.26 -8.66 17.76
C VAL A 92 4.60 -9.14 18.33
N LYS A 93 5.24 -10.14 17.72
CA LYS A 93 6.40 -10.84 18.29
C LYS A 93 7.77 -10.31 17.89
N ARG A 94 7.85 -9.31 17.01
CA ARG A 94 9.14 -8.83 16.50
C ARG A 94 9.27 -7.32 16.68
N GLU A 95 10.43 -6.89 17.18
CA GLU A 95 10.79 -5.47 17.18
C GLU A 95 10.60 -4.87 15.78
N THR A 96 9.80 -3.82 15.70
CA THR A 96 9.33 -3.18 14.47
C THR A 96 10.39 -2.35 13.75
N ARG A 97 11.67 -2.49 14.13
CA ARG A 97 12.76 -1.77 13.49
C ARG A 97 12.99 -2.32 12.07
N GLY A 98 12.85 -1.47 11.08
CA GLY A 98 13.27 -1.72 9.69
C GLY A 98 12.18 -1.90 8.63
N HIS A 99 10.89 -1.91 8.97
CA HIS A 99 9.81 -1.91 7.95
C HIS A 99 9.06 -0.58 7.85
N VAL A 100 9.43 0.39 8.69
CA VAL A 100 8.91 1.75 8.69
C VAL A 100 10.09 2.70 8.76
N PRO A 101 10.10 3.82 8.04
CA PRO A 101 11.14 4.83 8.16
C PRO A 101 11.36 5.25 9.62
N TRP A 102 12.61 5.48 10.00
CA TRP A 102 12.94 5.88 11.36
C TRP A 102 12.29 7.21 11.76
N SER A 103 12.13 8.10 10.77
CA SER A 103 11.53 9.44 10.92
C SER A 103 10.07 9.41 11.38
N VAL A 104 9.36 8.29 11.21
CA VAL A 104 7.93 8.16 11.59
C VAL A 104 7.68 8.48 13.06
N ARG A 105 8.65 8.20 13.95
CA ARG A 105 8.56 8.51 15.38
C ARG A 105 8.46 10.00 15.70
N HIS A 106 8.90 10.84 14.75
CA HIS A 106 8.92 12.30 14.88
C HIS A 106 7.72 12.97 14.19
N LEU A 107 6.79 12.17 13.62
CA LEU A 107 5.54 12.73 13.10
C LEU A 107 4.78 13.48 14.20
N PRO A 108 4.17 14.63 13.89
CA PRO A 108 3.39 15.39 14.84
C PRO A 108 2.28 14.58 15.51
N ALA A 109 1.94 14.94 16.75
CA ALA A 109 0.96 14.19 17.56
C ALA A 109 -0.47 14.20 16.97
N GLU A 110 -0.79 15.20 16.18
CA GLU A 110 -2.05 15.35 15.47
C GLU A 110 -2.22 14.44 14.25
N VAL A 111 -1.17 13.77 13.81
CA VAL A 111 -1.25 12.74 12.78
C VAL A 111 -2.05 11.56 13.32
N ASP A 112 -3.12 11.21 12.62
CA ASP A 112 -4.02 10.12 12.98
C ASP A 112 -4.32 9.17 11.81
N VAL A 113 -3.81 9.49 10.63
CA VAL A 113 -3.75 8.59 9.46
C VAL A 113 -2.29 8.42 9.07
N PHE A 114 -1.86 7.18 8.93
CA PHE A 114 -0.51 6.84 8.50
C PHE A 114 -0.55 5.76 7.42
N PHE A 115 0.23 5.93 6.37
CA PHE A 115 0.42 4.92 5.33
C PHE A 115 1.90 4.64 5.11
N ASN A 116 2.19 3.47 4.56
CA ASN A 116 3.53 3.07 4.14
C ASN A 116 3.43 2.12 2.96
N VAL A 117 4.25 2.35 1.94
CA VAL A 117 4.36 1.53 0.74
C VAL A 117 5.80 1.12 0.57
N ASP A 118 6.06 -0.17 0.49
CA ASP A 118 7.34 -0.75 0.08
C ASP A 118 7.39 -0.77 -1.45
N ILE A 119 7.86 0.33 -2.05
CA ILE A 119 7.85 0.52 -3.51
C ILE A 119 8.70 -0.55 -4.20
N ALA A 120 9.89 -0.82 -3.67
CA ALA A 120 10.77 -1.84 -4.22
C ALA A 120 10.15 -3.24 -4.16
N GLY A 121 9.51 -3.57 -3.02
CA GLY A 121 8.79 -4.84 -2.85
C GLY A 121 7.58 -4.96 -3.77
N VAL A 122 6.83 -3.89 -3.94
CA VAL A 122 5.68 -3.83 -4.86
C VAL A 122 6.16 -3.97 -6.31
N ALA A 123 7.19 -3.22 -6.73
CA ALA A 123 7.75 -3.27 -8.09
C ALA A 123 8.28 -4.67 -8.46
N GLY A 124 8.85 -5.39 -7.49
CA GLY A 124 9.35 -6.76 -7.67
C GLY A 124 8.29 -7.86 -7.55
N ALA A 125 7.03 -7.54 -7.26
CA ALA A 125 6.01 -8.55 -7.03
C ALA A 125 5.65 -9.32 -8.32
N PRO A 126 5.59 -10.66 -8.29
CA PRO A 126 5.25 -11.48 -9.47
C PRO A 126 3.88 -11.14 -10.08
N LEU A 127 2.92 -10.74 -9.25
CA LEU A 127 1.60 -10.30 -9.70
C LEU A 127 1.70 -9.16 -10.72
N LEU A 128 2.54 -8.15 -10.44
CA LEU A 128 2.69 -6.99 -11.34
C LEU A 128 3.37 -7.35 -12.63
N GLN A 129 4.28 -8.33 -12.60
CA GLN A 129 4.90 -8.85 -13.82
C GLN A 129 3.89 -9.58 -14.73
N ARG A 130 2.83 -10.15 -14.15
CA ARG A 130 1.74 -10.84 -14.90
C ARG A 130 0.65 -9.90 -15.40
N VAL A 131 0.16 -9.04 -14.50
CA VAL A 131 -1.02 -8.17 -14.77
C VAL A 131 -0.69 -7.01 -15.70
N GLY A 132 0.58 -6.78 -15.92
CA GLY A 132 1.13 -5.73 -16.77
C GLY A 132 1.89 -4.69 -15.96
N HIS A 133 3.13 -4.49 -16.36
CA HIS A 133 4.00 -3.45 -15.84
C HIS A 133 3.35 -2.07 -15.98
N ASP A 134 2.52 -1.90 -17.00
CA ASP A 134 1.88 -0.64 -17.38
C ASP A 134 0.93 -0.09 -16.31
N VAL A 135 0.21 -0.96 -15.58
CA VAL A 135 -0.69 -0.53 -14.49
C VAL A 135 0.13 0.08 -13.36
N PHE A 136 1.23 -0.57 -13.02
CA PHE A 136 2.13 -0.12 -11.96
C PHE A 136 2.93 1.12 -12.40
N GLU A 137 3.48 1.10 -13.61
CA GLU A 137 4.19 2.23 -14.19
C GLU A 137 3.33 3.49 -14.15
N GLY A 138 2.04 3.39 -14.53
CA GLY A 138 1.11 4.53 -14.50
C GLY A 138 0.85 5.11 -13.09
N VAL A 139 1.00 4.30 -12.03
CA VAL A 139 0.85 4.77 -10.64
C VAL A 139 2.12 5.47 -10.16
N PHE A 140 3.30 4.98 -10.55
CA PHE A 140 4.59 5.46 -10.05
C PHE A 140 5.32 6.42 -10.99
N THR A 141 4.89 6.56 -12.25
CA THR A 141 5.50 7.52 -13.17
C THR A 141 5.24 8.96 -12.71
N CYS A 142 6.31 9.74 -12.69
CA CYS A 142 6.28 11.17 -12.43
C CYS A 142 6.27 12.00 -13.72
N ASP A 143 6.37 11.37 -14.89
CA ASP A 143 6.25 12.01 -16.19
C ASP A 143 4.78 12.13 -16.63
N PRO A 144 4.24 13.35 -16.75
CA PRO A 144 2.86 13.55 -17.19
C PRO A 144 2.59 13.03 -18.61
N ALA A 145 3.57 13.15 -19.53
CA ALA A 145 3.42 12.67 -20.89
C ALA A 145 3.34 11.13 -20.92
N ARG A 146 4.25 10.47 -20.21
CA ARG A 146 4.25 9.01 -20.09
C ARG A 146 2.96 8.50 -19.41
N ARG A 147 2.46 9.20 -18.38
CA ARG A 147 1.18 8.88 -17.75
C ARG A 147 0.03 8.95 -18.73
N GLN A 148 0.00 10.00 -19.57
CA GLN A 148 -1.02 10.16 -20.60
C GLN A 148 -0.94 9.02 -21.64
N ASP A 149 0.25 8.68 -22.11
CA ASP A 149 0.46 7.57 -23.04
C ASP A 149 -0.09 6.25 -22.49
N LEU A 150 0.22 5.94 -21.22
CA LEU A 150 -0.28 4.73 -20.55
C LEU A 150 -1.80 4.73 -20.37
N GLU A 151 -2.41 5.89 -20.09
CA GLU A 151 -3.86 6.01 -20.05
C GLU A 151 -4.50 5.79 -21.41
N ASP A 152 -3.87 6.29 -22.46
CA ASP A 152 -4.32 6.09 -23.84
C ASP A 152 -4.18 4.62 -24.27
N GLU A 153 -3.05 3.99 -24.00
CA GLU A 153 -2.83 2.55 -24.25
C GLU A 153 -3.93 1.70 -23.58
N ARG A 154 -4.20 1.93 -22.30
CA ARG A 154 -5.27 1.25 -21.56
C ARG A 154 -6.66 1.51 -22.15
N ARG A 155 -6.94 2.73 -22.62
CA ARG A 155 -8.19 3.09 -23.28
C ARG A 155 -8.36 2.27 -24.58
N PHE A 156 -7.29 2.19 -25.38
CA PHE A 156 -7.30 1.37 -26.60
C PHE A 156 -7.55 -0.10 -26.29
N GLU A 157 -6.89 -0.66 -25.30
CA GLU A 157 -7.09 -2.05 -24.91
C GLU A 157 -8.53 -2.32 -24.43
N ARG A 158 -9.09 -1.47 -23.55
CA ARG A 158 -10.48 -1.59 -23.10
C ARG A 158 -11.45 -1.55 -24.28
N ALA A 159 -11.26 -0.60 -25.21
CA ALA A 159 -12.12 -0.49 -26.39
C ALA A 159 -12.03 -1.75 -27.26
N HIS A 160 -10.83 -2.30 -27.49
CA HIS A 160 -10.65 -3.55 -28.23
C HIS A 160 -11.35 -4.74 -27.58
N ARG A 161 -11.21 -4.92 -26.28
CA ARG A 161 -11.84 -6.03 -25.56
C ARG A 161 -13.35 -5.91 -25.55
N LYS A 162 -13.88 -4.71 -25.37
CA LYS A 162 -15.32 -4.45 -25.39
C LYS A 162 -15.90 -4.69 -26.78
N ALA A 163 -15.17 -4.31 -27.83
CA ALA A 163 -15.55 -4.62 -29.22
C ALA A 163 -15.60 -6.14 -29.45
N ALA A 164 -14.58 -6.88 -29.00
CA ALA A 164 -14.55 -8.33 -29.12
C ALA A 164 -15.70 -9.03 -28.36
N LYS A 165 -16.02 -8.55 -27.13
CA LYS A 165 -17.11 -9.09 -26.32
C LYS A 165 -18.50 -8.77 -26.88
N THR A 166 -18.70 -7.59 -27.48
CA THR A 166 -20.03 -7.10 -27.87
C THR A 166 -20.32 -7.19 -29.37
N GLY A 167 -19.30 -7.47 -30.19
CA GLY A 167 -19.43 -7.42 -31.66
C GLY A 167 -19.63 -6.02 -32.23
N ARG A 168 -19.53 -4.96 -31.42
CA ARG A 168 -19.68 -3.57 -31.82
C ARG A 168 -18.40 -3.05 -32.50
N ASP A 169 -18.57 -2.02 -33.35
CA ASP A 169 -17.42 -1.37 -33.96
C ASP A 169 -16.47 -0.77 -32.91
N TYR A 170 -15.21 -1.14 -33.02
CA TYR A 170 -14.14 -0.66 -32.12
C TYR A 170 -14.04 0.86 -32.06
N LYS A 171 -14.13 1.54 -33.22
CA LYS A 171 -14.04 3.00 -33.29
C LYS A 171 -15.18 3.67 -32.53
N ALA A 172 -16.40 3.15 -32.64
CA ALA A 172 -17.55 3.69 -31.93
C ALA A 172 -17.37 3.57 -30.41
N ILE A 173 -16.84 2.43 -29.94
CA ILE A 173 -16.55 2.23 -28.51
C ILE A 173 -15.44 3.16 -28.05
N LEU A 174 -14.36 3.31 -28.82
CA LEU A 174 -13.26 4.20 -28.49
C LEU A 174 -13.72 5.66 -28.35
N TYR A 175 -14.58 6.13 -29.27
CA TYR A 175 -15.15 7.47 -29.17
C TYR A 175 -16.02 7.64 -27.91
N GLU A 176 -16.84 6.64 -27.57
CA GLU A 176 -17.64 6.67 -26.33
C GLU A 176 -16.75 6.77 -25.07
N GLU A 177 -15.63 6.03 -25.03
CA GLU A 177 -14.68 6.11 -23.92
C GLU A 177 -13.98 7.47 -23.84
N LEU A 178 -13.54 8.03 -24.99
CA LEU A 178 -12.97 9.37 -25.08
C LEU A 178 -13.94 10.47 -24.59
N GLU A 179 -15.20 10.42 -25.04
CA GLU A 179 -16.21 11.38 -24.60
C GLU A 179 -16.49 11.28 -23.09
N ARG A 180 -16.50 10.06 -22.54
CA ARG A 180 -16.66 9.85 -21.10
C ARG A 180 -15.50 10.43 -20.31
N ASP A 181 -14.27 10.21 -20.76
CA ASP A 181 -13.07 10.71 -20.07
C ASP A 181 -13.02 12.25 -20.15
N GLN A 182 -13.30 12.83 -21.31
CA GLN A 182 -13.41 14.29 -21.46
C GLN A 182 -14.49 14.87 -20.54
N ALA A 183 -15.64 14.22 -20.43
CA ALA A 183 -16.69 14.66 -19.51
C ALA A 183 -16.27 14.57 -18.05
N ARG A 184 -15.50 13.54 -17.67
CA ARG A 184 -14.93 13.39 -16.33
C ARG A 184 -13.90 14.48 -16.05
N GLU A 185 -13.00 14.74 -16.99
CA GLU A 185 -12.00 15.80 -16.85
C GLU A 185 -12.63 17.18 -16.77
N ALA A 186 -13.63 17.46 -17.60
CA ALA A 186 -14.37 18.71 -17.54
C ALA A 186 -15.08 18.91 -16.19
N ARG A 187 -15.66 17.83 -15.62
CA ARG A 187 -16.22 17.86 -14.26
C ARG A 187 -15.14 18.13 -13.21
N ARG A 188 -14.00 17.42 -13.25
CA ARG A 188 -12.87 17.64 -12.34
C ARG A 188 -12.30 19.05 -12.46
N ALA A 189 -12.20 19.59 -13.69
CA ALA A 189 -11.76 20.96 -13.93
C ALA A 189 -12.77 21.98 -13.39
N ALA A 190 -14.06 21.76 -13.61
CA ALA A 190 -15.12 22.60 -13.08
C ALA A 190 -15.18 22.55 -11.54
N ASP A 191 -14.91 21.40 -10.94
CA ASP A 191 -14.84 21.25 -9.49
C ASP A 191 -13.62 21.96 -8.92
N ARG A 192 -12.46 21.85 -9.56
CA ARG A 192 -11.25 22.63 -9.21
C ARG A 192 -11.48 24.13 -9.35
N ALA A 193 -12.09 24.57 -10.46
CA ALA A 193 -12.39 26.01 -10.69
C ALA A 193 -13.40 26.57 -9.69
N ARG A 194 -14.30 25.73 -9.16
CA ARG A 194 -15.24 26.10 -8.08
C ARG A 194 -14.60 26.08 -6.70
N GLY A 195 -13.28 25.79 -6.60
CA GLY A 195 -12.63 25.57 -5.32
C GLY A 195 -13.21 24.34 -4.61
N ALA A 196 -13.74 23.37 -5.38
CA ALA A 196 -14.19 22.10 -4.82
C ALA A 196 -12.95 21.39 -4.29
N LYS A 197 -12.74 21.59 -3.03
CA LYS A 197 -11.86 20.79 -2.20
C LYS A 197 -12.38 19.35 -2.28
N GLY A 198 -11.49 18.36 -2.15
CA GLY A 198 -11.83 16.92 -2.20
C GLY A 198 -13.05 16.52 -1.35
N PRO A 199 -13.38 15.24 -1.21
CA PRO A 199 -14.53 14.83 -0.41
C PRO A 199 -14.50 15.52 0.95
N ARG A 200 -15.43 16.45 1.22
CA ARG A 200 -15.51 17.37 2.37
C ARG A 200 -14.78 18.72 2.21
N GLY A 201 -14.36 19.12 1.01
CA GLY A 201 -13.69 20.40 0.81
C GLY A 201 -12.26 20.47 1.34
N GLN A 202 -11.61 19.33 1.59
CA GLN A 202 -10.22 19.27 2.04
C GLN A 202 -9.23 19.28 0.87
N PRO A 203 -7.99 19.80 1.06
CA PRO A 203 -6.93 19.73 0.07
C PRO A 203 -6.49 18.29 -0.19
N THR A 204 -5.81 18.07 -1.32
CA THR A 204 -5.14 16.79 -1.59
C THR A 204 -3.92 16.67 -0.67
N PRO A 205 -3.66 15.52 -0.01
CA PRO A 205 -2.46 15.36 0.81
C PRO A 205 -1.16 15.59 0.03
N ILE A 206 -0.15 16.20 0.68
CA ILE A 206 1.14 16.59 0.07
C ILE A 206 1.84 15.41 -0.64
N VAL A 207 1.63 14.19 -0.16
CA VAL A 207 2.22 12.99 -0.76
C VAL A 207 1.82 12.80 -2.22
N PHE A 208 0.63 13.23 -2.62
CA PHE A 208 0.16 13.12 -4.00
C PHE A 208 0.57 14.33 -4.86
N GLU A 209 0.78 15.49 -4.26
CA GLU A 209 1.08 16.72 -5.00
C GLU A 209 2.57 17.01 -5.10
N ALA A 210 3.34 16.78 -4.03
CA ALA A 210 4.74 17.17 -3.97
C ALA A 210 5.74 16.03 -4.27
N THR A 211 5.33 14.76 -4.15
CA THR A 211 6.26 13.63 -4.27
C THR A 211 6.89 13.55 -5.67
N CYS A 212 6.10 13.63 -6.72
CA CYS A 212 6.63 13.60 -8.10
C CYS A 212 7.47 14.83 -8.49
N PRO A 213 7.08 16.07 -8.17
CA PRO A 213 7.96 17.23 -8.32
C PRO A 213 9.31 17.05 -7.64
N VAL A 214 9.32 16.56 -6.39
CA VAL A 214 10.55 16.31 -5.63
C VAL A 214 11.35 15.15 -6.24
N ALA A 215 10.71 14.08 -6.71
CA ALA A 215 11.40 12.98 -7.38
C ALA A 215 12.18 13.48 -8.60
N ARG A 216 11.54 14.27 -9.48
CA ARG A 216 12.19 14.84 -10.66
C ARG A 216 13.31 15.80 -10.30
N LEU A 217 13.14 16.63 -9.29
CA LEU A 217 14.18 17.50 -8.78
C LEU A 217 15.43 16.72 -8.32
N LEU A 218 15.23 15.55 -7.73
CA LEU A 218 16.31 14.66 -7.31
C LEU A 218 16.84 13.75 -8.44
N GLY A 219 16.34 13.93 -9.67
CA GLY A 219 16.77 13.18 -10.85
C GLY A 219 16.23 11.75 -10.90
N PHE A 220 15.00 11.56 -10.44
CA PHE A 220 14.22 10.34 -10.66
C PHE A 220 13.12 10.62 -11.69
N ASP A 221 13.01 9.78 -12.70
CA ASP A 221 11.94 9.89 -13.71
C ASP A 221 10.62 9.34 -13.18
N ASP A 222 10.70 8.45 -12.19
CA ASP A 222 9.56 7.83 -11.53
C ASP A 222 9.84 7.54 -10.05
N LEU A 223 8.83 7.05 -9.33
CA LEU A 223 8.96 6.60 -7.94
C LEU A 223 9.48 5.16 -7.82
N ALA A 224 9.63 4.41 -8.91
CA ALA A 224 10.10 3.02 -8.86
C ALA A 224 11.56 2.93 -8.37
N GLY A 225 12.35 4.01 -8.53
CA GLY A 225 13.69 4.13 -7.96
C GLY A 225 13.73 4.36 -6.43
N TRP A 226 12.58 4.49 -5.78
CA TRP A 226 12.48 4.67 -4.35
C TRP A 226 12.34 3.32 -3.65
N GLN A 227 12.93 3.20 -2.48
CA GLN A 227 12.75 2.00 -1.69
C GLN A 227 11.38 1.98 -1.01
N ARG A 228 11.00 3.13 -0.43
CA ARG A 228 9.77 3.24 0.35
C ARG A 228 9.19 4.64 0.30
N LEU A 229 7.87 4.72 0.35
CA LEU A 229 7.12 5.94 0.53
C LEU A 229 6.18 5.76 1.72
N ALA A 230 6.31 6.60 2.72
CA ALA A 230 5.42 6.64 3.86
C ALA A 230 4.86 8.06 4.03
N GLY A 231 3.83 8.20 4.83
CA GLY A 231 3.31 9.53 5.16
C GLY A 231 2.31 9.52 6.28
N GLY A 232 2.15 10.69 6.86
CA GLY A 232 1.16 10.94 7.90
C GLY A 232 0.30 12.14 7.56
N MET A 233 -0.96 12.11 7.98
CA MET A 233 -1.87 13.22 7.79
C MET A 233 -2.85 13.33 8.94
N ASN A 234 -3.39 14.53 9.14
CA ASN A 234 -4.54 14.75 9.99
C ASN A 234 -5.82 14.60 9.16
N HIS A 235 -6.74 13.73 9.58
CA HIS A 235 -7.98 13.47 8.81
C HIS A 235 -8.96 14.64 8.79
N HIS A 236 -8.81 15.60 9.69
CA HIS A 236 -9.60 16.83 9.68
C HIS A 236 -9.00 17.92 8.80
N ASP A 237 -7.69 17.88 8.57
CA ASP A 237 -6.95 18.90 7.81
C ASP A 237 -5.81 18.24 7.01
N PHE A 238 -6.10 17.89 5.77
CA PHE A 238 -5.11 17.26 4.87
C PHE A 238 -3.97 18.20 4.47
N ALA A 239 -4.11 19.52 4.66
CA ALA A 239 -2.99 20.46 4.50
C ALA A 239 -1.87 20.14 5.51
N ARG A 240 -2.21 19.53 6.64
CA ARG A 240 -1.26 19.05 7.65
C ARG A 240 -0.84 17.61 7.36
N SER A 241 -0.28 17.40 6.17
CA SER A 241 0.24 16.12 5.74
C SER A 241 1.74 16.16 5.48
N ILE A 242 2.38 15.01 5.63
CA ILE A 242 3.83 14.83 5.52
C ILE A 242 4.07 13.58 4.68
N ALA A 243 5.03 13.65 3.75
CA ALA A 243 5.53 12.49 3.06
C ALA A 243 6.97 12.18 3.53
N ILE A 244 7.32 10.90 3.60
CA ILE A 244 8.65 10.41 3.97
C ILE A 244 9.08 9.45 2.88
N ALA A 245 10.11 9.82 2.14
CA ALA A 245 10.72 9.00 1.11
C ALA A 245 11.98 8.32 1.65
N GLN A 246 12.16 7.03 1.36
CA GLN A 246 13.40 6.31 1.61
C GLN A 246 14.06 5.99 0.26
N LEU A 247 15.30 6.47 0.08
CA LEU A 247 15.98 6.53 -1.20
C LEU A 247 17.42 6.03 -1.06
N GLU A 248 17.89 5.27 -2.05
CA GLU A 248 19.32 5.00 -2.17
C GLU A 248 20.05 6.18 -2.83
N GLY A 249 21.22 6.49 -2.33
CA GLY A 249 22.06 7.56 -2.92
C GLY A 249 21.43 8.95 -2.80
N LEU A 250 20.67 9.21 -1.73
CA LEU A 250 20.03 10.51 -1.49
C LEU A 250 21.03 11.66 -1.39
N GLU A 251 22.13 11.46 -0.67
CA GLU A 251 23.13 12.50 -0.38
C GLU A 251 23.74 13.12 -1.65
N PRO A 252 24.29 12.35 -2.64
CA PRO A 252 24.83 12.94 -3.85
C PRO A 252 23.77 13.60 -4.73
N ARG A 253 22.50 13.20 -4.63
CA ARG A 253 21.41 13.81 -5.38
C ARG A 253 21.01 15.16 -4.77
N LEU A 254 20.92 15.24 -3.44
CA LEU A 254 20.69 16.50 -2.74
C LEU A 254 21.81 17.51 -3.01
N ALA A 255 23.07 17.08 -2.91
CA ALA A 255 24.22 17.93 -3.21
C ALA A 255 24.14 18.50 -4.62
N ARG A 256 23.82 17.67 -5.62
CA ARG A 256 23.66 18.11 -7.01
C ARG A 256 22.51 19.12 -7.16
N ALA A 257 21.37 18.86 -6.52
CA ALA A 257 20.20 19.77 -6.60
C ALA A 257 20.51 21.13 -5.97
N VAL A 258 21.28 21.15 -4.88
CA VAL A 258 21.79 22.41 -4.27
C VAL A 258 22.76 23.13 -5.21
N GLU A 259 23.75 22.41 -5.77
CA GLU A 259 24.69 22.99 -6.74
C GLU A 259 24.01 23.58 -7.98
N GLN A 260 22.89 22.99 -8.43
CA GLN A 260 22.09 23.47 -9.55
C GLN A 260 21.10 24.59 -9.16
N ALA A 261 21.16 25.10 -7.93
CA ALA A 261 20.24 26.10 -7.37
C ALA A 261 18.74 25.70 -7.43
N GLN A 262 18.46 24.40 -7.50
CA GLN A 262 17.09 23.86 -7.45
C GLN A 262 16.56 23.77 -6.03
N LEU A 263 17.48 23.76 -5.04
CA LEU A 263 17.18 23.77 -3.61
C LEU A 263 17.87 24.96 -2.95
N MET A 264 17.14 25.62 -2.07
CA MET A 264 17.68 26.66 -1.20
C MET A 264 17.92 26.09 0.18
N GLU A 265 19.19 25.98 0.60
CA GLU A 265 19.54 25.54 1.94
C GLU A 265 19.11 26.61 2.96
N ILE A 266 18.31 26.21 3.94
CA ILE A 266 17.85 27.04 5.05
C ILE A 266 18.82 26.86 6.24
N GLU A 267 19.10 25.61 6.55
CA GLU A 267 20.06 25.18 7.57
C GLU A 267 20.56 23.75 7.22
N PRO A 268 21.59 23.22 7.88
CA PRO A 268 22.05 21.86 7.64
C PRO A 268 20.91 20.83 7.74
N ASP A 269 20.80 19.99 6.73
CA ASP A 269 19.74 18.97 6.57
C ASP A 269 18.32 19.53 6.31
N HIS A 270 18.20 20.83 5.96
CA HIS A 270 16.92 21.48 5.70
C HIS A 270 16.99 22.38 4.46
N TRP A 271 16.16 22.13 3.49
CA TRP A 271 16.11 22.83 2.21
C TRP A 271 14.69 23.23 1.88
N ARG A 272 14.54 24.33 1.16
CA ARG A 272 13.29 24.79 0.55
C ARG A 272 13.32 24.53 -0.95
N VAL A 273 12.18 24.12 -1.51
CA VAL A 273 11.98 23.98 -2.95
C VAL A 273 11.36 25.30 -3.48
N PRO A 274 12.11 26.20 -4.15
CA PRO A 274 11.66 27.58 -4.40
C PRO A 274 10.39 27.71 -5.22
N GLU A 275 10.14 26.78 -6.16
CA GLU A 275 9.02 26.86 -7.10
C GLU A 275 7.86 25.91 -6.74
N LEU A 276 8.02 25.10 -5.70
CA LEU A 276 7.00 24.15 -5.30
C LEU A 276 6.14 24.73 -4.17
N ARG A 277 4.85 24.85 -4.44
CA ARG A 277 3.86 25.31 -3.47
C ARG A 277 2.86 24.22 -3.16
N TYR A 278 2.46 24.13 -1.92
CA TYR A 278 1.43 23.24 -1.44
C TYR A 278 0.45 24.04 -0.57
N GLU A 279 -0.83 24.12 -0.98
CA GLU A 279 -1.88 24.92 -0.34
C GLU A 279 -1.49 26.39 -0.06
N GLY A 280 -0.61 26.97 -0.91
CA GLY A 280 -0.12 28.35 -0.80
C GLY A 280 1.18 28.49 -0.02
N ASP A 281 1.58 27.51 0.75
CA ASP A 281 2.85 27.46 1.49
C ASP A 281 3.99 26.91 0.63
N ASP A 282 5.23 27.23 0.99
CA ASP A 282 6.42 26.59 0.45
C ASP A 282 6.45 25.10 0.81
N VAL A 283 7.23 24.33 0.08
CA VAL A 283 7.54 22.95 0.42
C VAL A 283 8.98 22.86 0.88
N ASP A 284 9.17 22.32 2.07
CA ASP A 284 10.48 22.08 2.62
C ASP A 284 10.85 20.60 2.58
N LEU A 285 12.13 20.34 2.38
CA LEU A 285 12.76 19.02 2.41
C LEU A 285 13.65 18.93 3.65
N VAL A 286 13.49 17.88 4.44
CA VAL A 286 14.29 17.69 5.64
C VAL A 286 14.87 16.28 5.65
N ARG A 287 16.19 16.17 5.86
CA ARG A 287 16.86 14.90 6.07
C ARG A 287 16.90 14.55 7.54
N LEU A 288 16.11 13.58 7.95
CA LEU A 288 16.07 13.15 9.36
C LEU A 288 17.00 11.98 9.66
N ASP A 289 17.25 11.11 8.69
CA ASP A 289 18.19 9.98 8.80
C ASP A 289 18.86 9.72 7.44
N VAL A 290 19.83 8.82 7.42
CA VAL A 290 20.53 8.42 6.19
C VAL A 290 19.53 7.80 5.20
N GLY A 291 19.48 8.35 4.00
CA GLY A 291 18.55 7.89 2.97
C GLY A 291 17.08 8.23 3.22
N GLU A 292 16.72 8.96 4.29
CA GLU A 292 15.34 9.37 4.57
C GLU A 292 15.15 10.87 4.34
N LEU A 293 14.21 11.20 3.45
CA LEU A 293 13.81 12.57 3.11
C LEU A 293 12.36 12.80 3.49
N VAL A 294 12.13 13.81 4.31
CA VAL A 294 10.80 14.32 4.65
C VAL A 294 10.44 15.44 3.69
N ILE A 295 9.21 15.42 3.20
CA ILE A 295 8.59 16.43 2.33
C ILE A 295 7.38 16.97 3.09
N ALA A 296 7.42 18.25 3.46
CA ALA A 296 6.39 18.82 4.33
C ALA A 296 6.25 20.34 4.14
N PRO A 297 5.11 20.94 4.53
CA PRO A 297 5.02 22.37 4.75
C PRO A 297 6.03 22.83 5.81
N PRO A 298 6.53 24.10 5.76
CA PRO A 298 7.61 24.58 6.61
C PRO A 298 7.39 24.34 8.11
N ALA A 299 6.19 24.66 8.62
CA ALA A 299 5.88 24.50 10.04
C ALA A 299 5.98 23.04 10.51
N LEU A 300 5.62 22.08 9.66
CA LEU A 300 5.73 20.66 9.99
C LEU A 300 7.18 20.14 9.85
N ALA A 301 7.91 20.63 8.84
CA ALA A 301 9.33 20.37 8.67
C ALA A 301 10.14 20.80 9.91
N ASP A 302 9.92 22.04 10.38
CA ASP A 302 10.54 22.58 11.58
C ASP A 302 10.20 21.75 12.84
N ALA A 303 8.94 21.37 12.99
CA ALA A 303 8.51 20.54 14.13
C ALA A 303 9.21 19.18 14.13
N MET A 304 9.36 18.53 12.98
CA MET A 304 10.07 17.24 12.87
C MET A 304 11.57 17.38 13.15
N LEU A 305 12.21 18.46 12.67
CA LEU A 305 13.61 18.76 12.99
C LEU A 305 13.82 19.00 14.48
N ALA A 306 12.94 19.78 15.11
CA ALA A 306 12.99 20.02 16.54
C ALA A 306 12.87 18.71 17.34
N ALA A 307 11.91 17.84 16.97
CA ALA A 307 11.74 16.53 17.58
C ALA A 307 12.96 15.63 17.38
N LYS A 308 13.61 15.65 16.21
CA LYS A 308 14.88 14.94 15.97
C LYS A 308 15.98 15.43 16.91
N ARG A 309 16.16 16.75 17.03
CA ARG A 309 17.20 17.37 17.86
C ARG A 309 17.03 17.05 19.34
N THR A 310 15.80 17.05 19.81
CA THR A 310 15.46 16.69 21.20
C THR A 310 15.36 15.19 21.44
N ARG A 311 15.44 14.37 20.38
CA ARG A 311 15.18 12.90 20.40
C ARG A 311 13.80 12.56 20.94
N GLU A 312 12.86 13.46 20.80
CA GLU A 312 11.49 13.28 21.25
C GLU A 312 10.71 12.40 20.28
N ARG A 313 9.86 11.54 20.82
CA ARG A 313 8.83 10.83 20.06
C ARG A 313 7.54 11.63 20.15
N THR A 314 7.20 12.30 19.06
CA THR A 314 6.00 13.15 18.98
C THR A 314 4.77 12.40 18.52
N LEU A 315 4.94 11.31 17.77
CA LEU A 315 3.82 10.48 17.32
C LEU A 315 2.98 9.98 18.49
N SER A 316 1.65 10.05 18.37
CA SER A 316 0.74 9.59 19.41
C SER A 316 0.98 8.11 19.75
N ARG A 317 0.95 7.76 21.05
CA ARG A 317 1.17 6.38 21.52
C ARG A 317 0.18 5.39 20.92
N THR A 318 -1.04 5.83 20.64
CA THR A 318 -2.09 4.98 20.05
C THR A 318 -1.71 4.63 18.60
N LEU A 319 -1.36 5.62 17.79
CA LEU A 319 -0.98 5.38 16.39
C LEU A 319 0.33 4.59 16.30
N ASP A 320 1.34 4.94 17.11
CA ASP A 320 2.60 4.18 17.22
C ASP A 320 2.35 2.70 17.57
N GLY A 321 1.46 2.45 18.54
CA GLY A 321 1.07 1.10 18.92
C GLY A 321 0.29 0.34 17.84
N LEU A 322 -0.45 1.03 16.99
CA LEU A 322 -1.13 0.42 15.83
C LEU A 322 -0.10 0.09 14.73
N ILE A 323 0.76 1.04 14.37
CA ILE A 323 1.83 0.86 13.38
C ILE A 323 2.74 -0.32 13.77
N ALA A 324 3.13 -0.38 15.05
CA ALA A 324 3.99 -1.43 15.58
C ALA A 324 3.43 -2.86 15.46
N ARG A 325 2.13 -3.01 15.26
CA ARG A 325 1.45 -4.30 15.12
C ARG A 325 1.22 -4.75 13.69
N VAL A 326 1.52 -3.90 12.71
CA VAL A 326 1.42 -4.29 11.30
C VAL A 326 2.52 -5.31 10.99
N PRO A 327 2.21 -6.42 10.32
CA PRO A 327 3.21 -7.39 9.91
C PRO A 327 4.26 -6.78 8.97
N ARG A 328 5.51 -7.23 9.09
CA ARG A 328 6.65 -6.67 8.34
C ARG A 328 6.65 -6.98 6.85
N ASP A 329 6.00 -8.08 6.49
CA ASP A 329 6.07 -8.63 5.14
C ASP A 329 4.98 -8.05 4.23
N THR A 330 4.47 -6.86 4.57
CA THR A 330 3.43 -6.17 3.82
C THR A 330 4.03 -5.31 2.72
N ALA A 331 3.44 -5.38 1.53
CA ALA A 331 3.77 -4.51 0.39
C ALA A 331 3.37 -3.06 0.67
N PHE A 332 2.24 -2.88 1.33
CA PHE A 332 1.80 -1.58 1.85
C PHE A 332 0.92 -1.77 3.07
N PHE A 333 0.75 -0.69 3.83
CA PHE A 333 -0.26 -0.65 4.88
C PHE A 333 -0.78 0.76 5.12
N LEU A 334 -2.01 0.82 5.64
CA LEU A 334 -2.68 2.03 6.09
C LEU A 334 -3.14 1.83 7.53
N VAL A 335 -2.90 2.80 8.38
CA VAL A 335 -3.34 2.82 9.77
C VAL A 335 -4.13 4.08 10.03
N LEU A 336 -5.33 3.92 10.56
CA LEU A 336 -6.19 5.02 10.98
C LEU A 336 -6.36 4.98 12.49
N GLY A 337 -6.24 6.12 13.13
CA GLY A 337 -6.58 6.29 14.54
C GLY A 337 -8.09 6.18 14.78
N GLU A 338 -8.49 6.11 16.05
CA GLU A 338 -9.89 5.90 16.45
C GLU A 338 -10.83 6.91 15.80
N GLN A 339 -10.51 8.21 15.86
CA GLN A 339 -11.36 9.25 15.34
C GLN A 339 -11.45 9.22 13.81
N ALA A 340 -10.33 9.00 13.13
CA ALA A 340 -10.29 8.90 11.68
C ALA A 340 -11.14 7.74 11.16
N VAL A 341 -11.08 6.56 11.81
CA VAL A 341 -11.95 5.41 11.45
C VAL A 341 -13.40 5.77 11.56
N TYR A 342 -13.75 6.46 12.63
CA TYR A 342 -15.12 6.83 12.90
C TYR A 342 -15.66 7.83 11.87
N ASP A 343 -14.90 8.88 11.60
CA ASP A 343 -15.31 9.92 10.68
C ASP A 343 -15.35 9.45 9.22
N PHE A 344 -14.38 8.64 8.79
CA PHE A 344 -14.39 8.04 7.45
C PHE A 344 -15.46 6.97 7.27
N GLY A 345 -15.61 6.07 8.27
CA GLY A 345 -16.58 4.98 8.20
C GLY A 345 -18.03 5.46 8.17
N LEU A 346 -18.30 6.64 8.73
CA LEU A 346 -19.63 7.24 8.77
C LEU A 346 -19.85 8.38 7.77
N ALA A 347 -18.85 8.70 6.97
CA ALA A 347 -18.84 9.87 6.09
C ALA A 347 -19.98 9.88 5.05
N GLY A 348 -20.30 8.71 4.50
CA GLY A 348 -21.32 8.55 3.47
C GLY A 348 -22.73 8.37 4.00
N LEU A 349 -22.91 8.30 5.32
CA LEU A 349 -24.22 8.04 5.92
C LEU A 349 -25.00 9.32 6.20
N GLU A 350 -26.31 9.24 6.03
CA GLU A 350 -27.21 10.30 6.47
C GLU A 350 -27.08 10.57 7.98
N PRO A 351 -27.28 11.82 8.46
CA PRO A 351 -27.11 12.20 9.86
C PRO A 351 -27.89 11.32 10.85
N ALA A 352 -29.13 10.93 10.50
CA ALA A 352 -29.94 10.07 11.33
C ALA A 352 -29.36 8.66 11.47
N ALA A 353 -28.95 8.05 10.35
CA ALA A 353 -28.29 6.74 10.34
C ALA A 353 -26.94 6.78 11.07
N ARG A 354 -26.17 7.85 10.88
CA ARG A 354 -24.91 8.10 11.60
C ARG A 354 -25.11 8.10 13.11
N ASN A 355 -26.09 8.84 13.61
CA ASN A 355 -26.40 8.91 15.05
C ASN A 355 -26.79 7.54 15.64
N VAL A 356 -27.60 6.78 14.93
CA VAL A 356 -28.00 5.43 15.34
C VAL A 356 -26.80 4.49 15.37
N LEU A 357 -25.99 4.46 14.31
CA LEU A 357 -24.80 3.60 14.26
C LEU A 357 -23.75 4.02 15.29
N THR A 358 -23.59 5.32 15.53
CA THR A 358 -22.72 5.86 16.56
C THR A 358 -23.10 5.36 17.96
N ALA A 359 -24.39 5.23 18.23
CA ALA A 359 -24.89 4.76 19.52
C ALA A 359 -24.80 3.23 19.67
N LEU A 360 -24.94 2.48 18.58
CA LEU A 360 -25.03 1.03 18.58
C LEU A 360 -23.68 0.33 18.35
N LEU A 361 -22.82 0.89 17.50
CA LEU A 361 -21.55 0.25 17.17
C LEU A 361 -20.47 0.57 18.21
N PRO A 362 -19.72 -0.44 18.65
CA PRO A 362 -18.57 -0.21 19.51
C PRO A 362 -17.51 0.56 18.74
N ARG A 363 -16.97 1.62 19.32
CA ARG A 363 -15.87 2.37 18.73
C ARG A 363 -14.62 1.49 18.67
N PRO A 364 -14.05 1.25 17.47
CA PRO A 364 -12.75 0.60 17.37
C PRO A 364 -11.65 1.56 17.81
N LYS A 365 -10.56 1.04 18.35
CA LYS A 365 -9.38 1.86 18.72
C LYS A 365 -8.56 2.33 17.51
N GLY A 366 -8.93 1.90 16.34
CA GLY A 366 -8.29 2.21 15.07
C GLY A 366 -8.58 1.15 14.03
N LEU A 367 -8.02 1.34 12.86
CA LEU A 367 -8.09 0.42 11.74
C LEU A 367 -6.68 0.23 11.18
N GLN A 368 -6.32 -1.01 10.94
CA GLN A 368 -5.10 -1.39 10.25
C GLN A 368 -5.49 -2.15 8.99
N ILE A 369 -5.01 -1.69 7.85
CA ILE A 369 -5.16 -2.36 6.55
C ILE A 369 -3.76 -2.67 6.06
N ALA A 370 -3.51 -3.92 5.68
CA ALA A 370 -2.21 -4.37 5.20
C ALA A 370 -2.39 -5.12 3.89
N GLY A 371 -1.57 -4.83 2.89
CA GLY A 371 -1.55 -5.50 1.60
C GLY A 371 -0.41 -6.49 1.50
N LEU A 372 -0.70 -7.69 1.04
CA LEU A 372 0.30 -8.65 0.57
C LEU A 372 0.24 -8.74 -0.95
N MET A 373 1.39 -8.86 -1.57
CA MET A 373 1.53 -9.08 -3.01
C MET A 373 2.51 -10.23 -3.23
N GLY A 374 2.01 -11.28 -3.88
CA GLY A 374 2.77 -12.41 -4.37
C GLY A 374 2.37 -12.66 -5.82
N ASP A 375 2.02 -13.89 -6.20
CA ASP A 375 1.31 -14.21 -7.43
C ASP A 375 -0.15 -13.71 -7.40
N ASP A 376 -0.70 -13.53 -6.21
CA ASP A 376 -2.02 -13.02 -5.91
C ASP A 376 -1.91 -11.73 -5.08
N PHE A 377 -3.04 -11.07 -4.85
CA PHE A 377 -3.14 -9.88 -4.00
C PHE A 377 -4.07 -10.16 -2.81
N GLY A 378 -3.66 -9.74 -1.63
CA GLY A 378 -4.49 -9.86 -0.43
C GLY A 378 -4.53 -8.58 0.39
N LEU A 379 -5.73 -8.19 0.79
CA LEU A 379 -5.96 -7.15 1.79
C LEU A 379 -6.32 -7.80 3.12
N PHE A 380 -5.65 -7.39 4.17
CA PHE A 380 -5.84 -7.86 5.53
C PHE A 380 -6.20 -6.68 6.42
N THR A 381 -7.31 -6.80 7.13
CA THR A 381 -7.82 -5.73 7.98
C THR A 381 -7.85 -6.19 9.43
N ARG A 382 -7.51 -5.28 10.34
CA ARG A 382 -7.64 -5.48 11.78
C ARG A 382 -8.25 -4.25 12.43
N MET A 383 -9.36 -4.44 13.15
CA MET A 383 -10.05 -3.41 13.94
C MET A 383 -9.98 -3.76 15.43
N PRO A 384 -9.02 -3.21 16.19
CA PRO A 384 -8.90 -3.47 17.62
C PRO A 384 -9.98 -2.73 18.41
N THR A 385 -10.40 -3.32 19.53
CA THR A 385 -11.38 -2.78 20.48
C THR A 385 -10.84 -2.82 21.91
N ASP A 386 -11.53 -2.13 22.83
CA ASP A 386 -11.14 -2.08 24.24
C ASP A 386 -11.28 -3.43 24.95
N ASN A 387 -12.31 -4.20 24.59
CA ASN A 387 -12.66 -5.41 25.31
C ASN A 387 -13.26 -6.49 24.39
N PRO A 388 -13.32 -7.75 24.86
CA PRO A 388 -13.82 -8.87 24.07
C PRO A 388 -15.31 -8.77 23.67
N VAL A 389 -16.13 -8.06 24.45
CA VAL A 389 -17.56 -7.89 24.13
C VAL A 389 -17.71 -7.03 22.88
N LYS A 390 -17.01 -5.88 22.85
CA LYS A 390 -17.01 -4.98 21.70
C LYS A 390 -16.44 -5.68 20.44
N GLY A 391 -15.40 -6.49 20.59
CA GLY A 391 -14.83 -7.26 19.47
C GLY A 391 -15.84 -8.24 18.87
N ARG A 392 -16.55 -9.01 19.70
CA ARG A 392 -17.63 -9.90 19.26
C ARG A 392 -18.78 -9.15 18.59
N MET A 393 -19.17 -7.99 19.12
CA MET A 393 -20.22 -7.15 18.52
C MET A 393 -19.81 -6.71 17.10
N LEU A 394 -18.56 -6.26 16.88
CA LEU A 394 -18.08 -5.90 15.57
C LEU A 394 -18.10 -7.08 14.59
N VAL A 395 -17.66 -8.25 15.02
CA VAL A 395 -17.68 -9.47 14.20
C VAL A 395 -19.11 -9.87 13.84
N SER A 396 -20.03 -9.84 14.81
CA SER A 396 -21.44 -10.17 14.58
C SER A 396 -22.09 -9.18 13.62
N PHE A 397 -21.83 -7.89 13.79
CA PHE A 397 -22.32 -6.84 12.90
C PHE A 397 -21.78 -7.00 11.48
N ALA A 398 -20.48 -7.20 11.32
CA ALA A 398 -19.87 -7.40 10.01
C ALA A 398 -20.47 -8.61 9.27
N ARG A 399 -20.68 -9.74 9.96
CA ARG A 399 -21.35 -10.91 9.39
C ARG A 399 -22.79 -10.61 9.00
N SER A 400 -23.52 -9.91 9.84
CA SER A 400 -24.92 -9.56 9.55
C SER A 400 -25.05 -8.62 8.33
N LEU A 401 -24.05 -7.80 8.03
CA LEU A 401 -24.01 -7.02 6.79
C LEU A 401 -23.78 -7.91 5.57
N LEU A 402 -22.89 -8.90 5.67
CA LEU A 402 -22.65 -9.88 4.62
C LEU A 402 -23.92 -10.66 4.27
N ASP A 403 -24.65 -11.12 5.30
CA ASP A 403 -25.88 -11.92 5.14
C ASP A 403 -27.05 -11.14 4.54
N ARG A 404 -27.02 -9.81 4.62
CA ARG A 404 -28.12 -8.92 4.19
C ARG A 404 -27.96 -8.28 2.83
N SER A 405 -26.78 -8.38 2.23
CA SER A 405 -26.55 -7.80 0.90
C SER A 405 -27.28 -8.61 -0.15
N ASP A 406 -28.31 -8.01 -0.76
CA ASP A 406 -29.12 -8.61 -1.84
C ASP A 406 -28.62 -8.22 -3.23
N ASP A 407 -27.72 -7.23 -3.32
CA ASP A 407 -27.13 -6.80 -4.57
C ASP A 407 -26.12 -7.83 -5.09
N ALA A 408 -26.25 -8.20 -6.37
CA ALA A 408 -25.39 -9.22 -6.99
C ALA A 408 -23.92 -8.78 -7.10
N ASP A 409 -23.66 -7.49 -7.28
CA ASP A 409 -22.30 -6.94 -7.37
C ASP A 409 -21.68 -6.84 -5.97
N ASP A 410 -22.44 -6.42 -4.97
CA ASP A 410 -22.02 -6.48 -3.58
C ASP A 410 -21.73 -7.91 -3.12
N ARG A 411 -22.56 -8.89 -3.49
CA ARG A 411 -22.34 -10.31 -3.18
C ARG A 411 -21.02 -10.83 -3.74
N ARG A 412 -20.67 -10.52 -4.99
CA ARG A 412 -19.39 -10.94 -5.58
C ARG A 412 -18.19 -10.43 -4.79
N PHE A 413 -18.26 -9.19 -4.31
CA PHE A 413 -17.23 -8.63 -3.45
C PHE A 413 -17.23 -9.29 -2.07
N LEU A 414 -18.42 -9.47 -1.50
CA LEU A 414 -18.60 -10.01 -0.15
C LEU A 414 -18.26 -11.51 -0.06
N ASP A 415 -18.50 -12.29 -1.13
CA ASP A 415 -18.08 -13.69 -1.24
C ASP A 415 -16.55 -13.85 -1.16
N GLY A 416 -15.80 -12.77 -1.46
CA GLY A 416 -14.35 -12.68 -1.31
C GLY A 416 -13.87 -12.39 0.11
N LEU A 417 -14.73 -12.04 1.05
CA LEU A 417 -14.36 -11.53 2.36
C LEU A 417 -14.43 -12.61 3.45
N ASP A 418 -13.31 -12.86 4.11
CA ASP A 418 -13.25 -13.72 5.30
C ASP A 418 -13.25 -12.86 6.56
N ILE A 419 -14.04 -13.28 7.57
CA ILE A 419 -14.14 -12.59 8.85
C ILE A 419 -13.81 -13.53 10.00
N ALA A 420 -12.91 -13.09 10.87
CA ALA A 420 -12.50 -13.79 12.08
C ALA A 420 -12.40 -12.82 13.27
N GLU A 421 -12.14 -13.38 14.44
CA GLU A 421 -11.77 -12.63 15.64
C GLU A 421 -10.39 -13.07 16.13
N THR A 422 -9.69 -12.19 16.85
CA THR A 422 -8.47 -12.55 17.56
C THR A 422 -8.74 -13.57 18.66
N LYS A 423 -7.72 -14.30 19.13
CA LYS A 423 -7.86 -15.29 20.21
C LYS A 423 -8.43 -14.69 21.49
N ASP A 424 -8.02 -13.47 21.82
CA ASP A 424 -8.53 -12.69 22.97
C ASP A 424 -9.87 -11.99 22.69
N ARG A 425 -10.43 -12.16 21.50
CA ARG A 425 -11.69 -11.56 21.04
C ARG A 425 -11.74 -10.03 21.11
N ARG A 426 -10.57 -9.37 21.10
CA ARG A 426 -10.47 -7.90 21.19
C ARG A 426 -10.30 -7.21 19.85
N ALA A 427 -10.29 -7.94 18.75
CA ALA A 427 -10.28 -7.34 17.41
C ALA A 427 -11.08 -8.19 16.43
N LEU A 428 -11.73 -7.49 15.51
CA LEU A 428 -12.19 -8.05 14.24
C LEU A 428 -11.00 -8.16 13.30
N LEU A 429 -10.90 -9.29 12.62
CA LEU A 429 -9.98 -9.56 11.53
C LEU A 429 -10.78 -9.80 10.26
N ALA A 430 -10.33 -9.26 9.13
CA ALA A 430 -10.90 -9.59 7.83
C ALA A 430 -9.78 -9.77 6.81
N SER A 431 -10.05 -10.54 5.76
CA SER A 431 -9.20 -10.61 4.57
C SER A 431 -10.03 -10.67 3.31
N TYR A 432 -9.43 -10.14 2.26
CA TYR A 432 -9.95 -10.22 0.90
C TYR A 432 -8.80 -10.59 -0.03
N VAL A 433 -8.89 -11.73 -0.69
CA VAL A 433 -7.82 -12.22 -1.55
C VAL A 433 -8.34 -12.32 -2.98
N LEU A 434 -7.61 -11.69 -3.90
CA LEU A 434 -7.85 -11.68 -5.33
C LEU A 434 -6.75 -12.47 -6.04
N SER A 435 -7.13 -13.37 -6.92
CA SER A 435 -6.20 -14.00 -7.85
C SER A 435 -5.75 -13.02 -8.94
N ALA A 436 -4.61 -13.28 -9.57
CA ALA A 436 -4.16 -12.51 -10.74
C ALA A 436 -5.26 -12.39 -11.80
N ALA A 437 -5.94 -13.48 -12.12
CA ALA A 437 -7.03 -13.48 -13.10
C ALA A 437 -8.23 -12.60 -12.71
N GLN A 438 -8.57 -12.53 -11.41
CA GLN A 438 -9.62 -11.62 -10.92
C GLN A 438 -9.18 -10.17 -11.00
N ILE A 439 -7.92 -9.87 -10.70
CA ILE A 439 -7.36 -8.52 -10.82
C ILE A 439 -7.32 -8.09 -12.28
N GLU A 440 -6.86 -8.96 -13.18
CA GLU A 440 -6.91 -8.73 -14.62
C GLU A 440 -8.32 -8.41 -15.09
N SER A 441 -9.33 -9.19 -14.66
CA SER A 441 -10.73 -8.90 -14.98
C SER A 441 -11.18 -7.54 -14.45
N LEU A 442 -10.85 -7.17 -13.21
CA LEU A 442 -11.23 -5.89 -12.61
C LEU A 442 -10.56 -4.68 -13.26
N LEU A 443 -9.34 -4.84 -13.76
CA LEU A 443 -8.62 -3.74 -14.44
C LEU A 443 -9.10 -3.54 -15.87
N LEU A 444 -9.84 -4.50 -16.41
CA LEU A 444 -10.25 -4.58 -17.81
C LEU A 444 -11.75 -4.29 -18.02
N ASP A 445 -12.55 -4.36 -16.96
CA ASP A 445 -13.96 -3.94 -16.92
C ASP A 445 -14.06 -2.44 -16.59
#